data_5f829f71202602fddb7d3fb302c8c613
#
_entry.id   5f829f71202602fddb7d3fb302c8c613
#
_cell.length_a   1.000
_cell.length_b   1.000
_cell.length_c   1.000
_cell.angle_alpha   90.00
_cell.angle_beta   90.00
_cell.angle_gamma   90.00
#
_symmetry.space_group_name_H-M   'P 1'
#
loop_
_entity.id
_entity.type
_entity.pdbx_description
1 polymer ?
#
loop_
_entity_poly.entity_id
_entity_poly.type
_entity_poly.pdbx_seq_one_letter_code
_entity_poly.pdbx_strand_id
1 'polypeptide(L)'
;GSDEAPGFIPSRPQDRTYVGNIVQAIKAYASGELGRPEIEVNQVDRIIVIGSDRMMAAVAAARHGELKPYMKPDHHAYGSINSPMQCMMKEICGQCIQEHFDIVTGEKTYVFSCFNQDQRLDCVNFPGLNARLKQNTVQEKLTAQWIAHCLERDDMITGAS
;
A
#
# COMPACT_ATOMS: atom_id res chain seq x y z
N GLY A 1 12.25 23.70 -6.81
CA GLY A 1 10.98 24.43 -6.74
C GLY A 1 9.95 23.54 -6.09
N SER A 2 9.36 23.98 -4.99
CA SER A 2 8.25 23.31 -4.32
C SER A 2 7.00 23.51 -5.16
N ASP A 3 6.74 22.61 -6.10
CA ASP A 3 5.43 22.53 -6.70
C ASP A 3 4.47 21.96 -5.65
N GLU A 4 3.66 22.84 -5.08
CA GLU A 4 2.61 22.45 -4.15
C GLU A 4 1.68 21.46 -4.86
N ALA A 5 1.36 20.35 -4.17
CA ALA A 5 0.42 19.39 -4.72
C ALA A 5 -0.93 20.08 -4.98
N PRO A 6 -1.49 20.00 -6.19
CA PRO A 6 -2.76 20.65 -6.52
C PRO A 6 -3.85 20.23 -5.53
N GLY A 7 -4.47 21.18 -4.86
CA GLY A 7 -5.57 20.94 -3.92
C GLY A 7 -5.18 20.69 -2.47
N PHE A 8 -3.90 20.63 -2.12
CA PHE A 8 -3.45 20.57 -0.74
C PHE A 8 -2.98 21.95 -0.28
N ILE A 9 -3.58 22.46 0.77
CA ILE A 9 -3.16 23.72 1.41
C ILE A 9 -2.62 23.36 2.80
N PRO A 10 -1.31 23.57 3.07
CA PRO A 10 -0.75 23.33 4.38
C PRO A 10 -1.47 24.18 5.45
N SER A 11 -1.97 23.54 6.50
CA SER A 11 -2.70 24.21 7.58
C SER A 11 -1.79 24.64 8.72
N ARG A 12 -0.61 24.07 8.81
CA ARG A 12 0.38 24.36 9.87
C ARG A 12 1.74 24.68 9.24
N PRO A 13 2.58 25.50 9.87
CA PRO A 13 3.90 25.87 9.35
C PRO A 13 4.86 24.69 9.12
N GLN A 14 4.67 23.60 9.86
CA GLN A 14 5.48 22.39 9.75
C GLN A 14 4.97 21.40 8.70
N ASP A 15 3.77 21.59 8.16
CA ASP A 15 3.24 20.73 7.11
C ASP A 15 4.11 20.84 5.85
N ARG A 16 4.38 19.71 5.22
CA ARG A 16 5.17 19.64 4.00
C ARG A 16 4.39 18.91 2.92
N THR A 17 4.56 19.34 1.69
CA THR A 17 3.98 18.73 0.51
C THR A 17 5.07 18.23 -0.41
N TYR A 18 4.77 17.18 -1.15
CA TYR A 18 5.66 16.64 -2.16
C TYR A 18 4.88 16.06 -3.32
N VAL A 19 5.27 16.40 -4.54
CA VAL A 19 4.69 15.84 -5.77
C VAL A 19 5.64 14.76 -6.30
N GLY A 20 5.24 13.50 -6.20
CA GLY A 20 6.06 12.37 -6.60
C GLY A 20 5.66 11.07 -5.90
N ASN A 21 6.54 10.08 -5.93
CA ASN A 21 6.30 8.84 -5.21
C ASN A 21 6.68 8.94 -3.72
N ILE A 22 6.09 8.07 -2.90
CA ILE A 22 6.25 8.10 -1.44
C ILE A 22 7.71 7.89 -0.98
N VAL A 23 8.49 7.08 -1.68
CA VAL A 23 9.90 6.82 -1.32
C VAL A 23 10.73 8.09 -1.50
N GLN A 24 10.51 8.82 -2.59
CA GLN A 24 11.15 10.10 -2.84
C GLN A 24 10.70 11.16 -1.82
N ALA A 25 9.41 11.18 -1.47
CA ALA A 25 8.89 12.08 -0.45
C ALA A 25 9.57 11.84 0.92
N ILE A 26 9.69 10.58 1.34
CA ILE A 26 10.38 10.22 2.59
C ILE A 26 11.86 10.64 2.53
N LYS A 27 12.52 10.41 1.40
CA LYS A 27 13.92 10.80 1.22
C LYS A 27 14.12 12.30 1.27
N ALA A 28 13.27 13.07 0.57
CA ALA A 28 13.31 14.53 0.55
C ALA A 28 13.03 15.11 1.94
N TYR A 29 12.11 14.51 2.71
CA TYR A 29 11.88 14.89 4.11
C TYR A 29 13.10 14.56 4.98
N ALA A 30 13.64 13.36 4.87
CA ALA A 30 14.77 12.91 5.69
C ALA A 30 16.08 13.64 5.39
N SER A 31 16.32 14.04 4.13
CA SER A 31 17.49 14.83 3.74
C SER A 31 17.39 16.32 4.07
N GLY A 32 16.21 16.80 4.50
CA GLY A 32 15.95 18.21 4.75
C GLY A 32 15.66 19.03 3.50
N GLU A 33 15.48 18.42 2.33
CA GLU A 33 15.13 19.09 1.08
C GLU A 33 13.78 19.83 1.18
N LEU A 34 12.84 19.30 1.95
CA LEU A 34 11.55 19.92 2.24
C LEU A 34 11.61 20.91 3.44
N GLY A 35 12.79 21.25 3.90
CA GLY A 35 13.02 22.03 5.11
C GLY A 35 13.38 21.14 6.31
N ARG A 36 13.75 21.77 7.42
CA ARG A 36 14.16 21.02 8.62
C ARG A 36 13.02 20.11 9.08
N PRO A 37 13.26 18.79 9.21
CA PRO A 37 12.26 17.88 9.74
C PRO A 37 11.97 18.20 11.21
N GLU A 38 10.71 18.15 11.61
CA GLU A 38 10.30 18.29 13.01
C GLU A 38 10.64 17.03 13.81
N ILE A 39 10.48 15.87 13.15
CA ILE A 39 10.87 14.56 13.69
C ILE A 39 11.88 13.95 12.73
N GLU A 40 13.08 13.69 13.24
CA GLU A 40 14.13 13.04 12.47
C GLU A 40 13.74 11.58 12.19
N VAL A 41 13.87 11.16 10.93
CA VAL A 41 13.47 9.80 10.51
C VAL A 41 14.26 8.71 11.24
N ASN A 42 15.50 9.01 11.66
CA ASN A 42 16.33 8.11 12.45
C ASN A 42 15.86 7.92 13.91
N GLN A 43 14.86 8.67 14.35
CA GLN A 43 14.22 8.52 15.68
C GLN A 43 12.94 7.69 15.61
N VAL A 44 12.50 7.31 14.39
CA VAL A 44 11.27 6.57 14.19
C VAL A 44 11.50 5.06 14.43
N ASP A 45 10.82 4.51 15.44
CA ASP A 45 10.89 3.08 15.76
C ASP A 45 10.00 2.22 14.88
N ARG A 46 8.87 2.78 14.42
CA ARG A 46 7.84 2.04 13.70
C ARG A 46 7.34 2.81 12.49
N ILE A 47 7.26 2.10 11.37
CA ILE A 47 6.69 2.60 10.12
C ILE A 47 5.45 1.78 9.81
N ILE A 48 4.33 2.44 9.53
CA ILE A 48 3.10 1.81 9.09
C ILE A 48 2.82 2.31 7.67
N VAL A 49 2.67 1.37 6.75
CA VAL A 49 2.45 1.66 5.33
C VAL A 49 1.07 1.14 4.92
N ILE A 50 0.22 2.04 4.46
CA ILE A 50 -1.12 1.74 4.00
C ILE A 50 -1.28 2.24 2.57
N GLY A 51 -1.59 1.34 1.64
CA GLY A 51 -1.75 1.71 0.24
C GLY A 51 -1.68 0.52 -0.70
N SER A 52 -1.31 0.77 -1.96
CA SER A 52 -1.19 -0.31 -2.94
C SER A 52 -0.06 -1.27 -2.60
N ASP A 53 -0.19 -2.52 -3.04
CA ASP A 53 0.85 -3.54 -2.93
C ASP A 53 2.20 -3.08 -3.50
N ARG A 54 2.18 -2.36 -4.62
CA ARG A 54 3.38 -1.79 -5.25
C ARG A 54 4.04 -0.74 -4.38
N MET A 55 3.23 0.14 -3.76
CA MET A 55 3.76 1.16 -2.86
C MET A 55 4.38 0.53 -1.61
N MET A 56 3.69 -0.44 -1.00
CA MET A 56 4.22 -1.16 0.17
C MET A 56 5.51 -1.91 -0.17
N ALA A 57 5.57 -2.58 -1.33
CA ALA A 57 6.78 -3.25 -1.82
C ALA A 57 7.94 -2.26 -2.05
N ALA A 58 7.65 -1.09 -2.62
CA ALA A 58 8.67 -0.06 -2.85
C ALA A 58 9.24 0.47 -1.52
N VAL A 59 8.40 0.74 -0.54
CA VAL A 59 8.85 1.17 0.80
C VAL A 59 9.62 0.05 1.49
N ALA A 60 9.16 -1.21 1.41
CA ALA A 60 9.87 -2.36 1.97
C ALA A 60 11.29 -2.50 1.41
N ALA A 61 11.47 -2.35 0.10
CA ALA A 61 12.77 -2.40 -0.54
C ALA A 61 13.64 -1.16 -0.20
N ALA A 62 13.07 0.03 -0.29
CA ALA A 62 13.79 1.29 -0.10
C ALA A 62 14.35 1.44 1.32
N ARG A 63 13.65 0.94 2.36
CA ARG A 63 14.12 0.99 3.75
C ARG A 63 15.41 0.22 4.01
N HIS A 64 15.69 -0.80 3.21
CA HIS A 64 16.94 -1.56 3.24
C HIS A 64 17.98 -1.04 2.22
N GLY A 65 17.57 -0.20 1.30
CA GLY A 65 18.35 0.42 0.25
C GLY A 65 18.58 1.93 0.46
N GLU A 66 17.96 2.74 -0.39
CA GLU A 66 18.21 4.18 -0.45
C GLU A 66 17.76 4.97 0.80
N LEU A 67 16.79 4.47 1.57
CA LEU A 67 16.35 5.10 2.82
C LEU A 67 17.16 4.63 4.04
N LYS A 68 17.92 3.55 3.94
CA LYS A 68 18.67 2.97 5.05
C LYS A 68 19.55 3.98 5.81
N PRO A 69 20.27 4.92 5.17
CA PRO A 69 21.09 5.90 5.87
C PRO A 69 20.32 6.87 6.78
N TYR A 70 19.03 7.04 6.51
CA TYR A 70 18.16 7.95 7.21
C TYR A 70 17.31 7.29 8.30
N MET A 71 17.29 5.97 8.34
CA MET A 71 16.42 5.21 9.25
C MET A 71 17.19 4.69 10.46
N LYS A 72 16.46 4.51 11.56
CA LYS A 72 16.98 3.82 12.74
C LYS A 72 17.28 2.37 12.38
N PRO A 73 18.45 1.80 12.76
CA PRO A 73 18.85 0.44 12.35
C PRO A 73 17.88 -0.67 12.76
N ASP A 74 17.24 -0.52 13.92
CA ASP A 74 16.33 -1.48 14.54
C ASP A 74 14.84 -1.13 14.38
N HIS A 75 14.50 -0.24 13.41
CA HIS A 75 13.12 0.11 13.15
C HIS A 75 12.31 -1.07 12.61
N HIS A 76 11.03 -1.11 12.92
CA HIS A 76 10.08 -2.08 12.41
C HIS A 76 9.15 -1.46 11.37
N ALA A 77 8.81 -2.22 10.32
CA ALA A 77 7.86 -1.77 9.31
C ALA A 77 6.72 -2.76 9.13
N TYR A 78 5.52 -2.23 9.14
CA TYR A 78 4.27 -2.97 8.98
C TYR A 78 3.49 -2.44 7.80
N GLY A 79 2.84 -3.33 7.06
CA GLY A 79 1.89 -2.99 6.02
C GLY A 79 0.49 -3.40 6.44
N SER A 80 -0.49 -2.52 6.24
CA SER A 80 -1.89 -2.90 6.33
C SER A 80 -2.34 -3.43 4.97
N ILE A 81 -2.44 -4.75 4.86
CA ILE A 81 -2.68 -5.43 3.58
C ILE A 81 -4.16 -5.76 3.44
N ASN A 82 -4.81 -5.03 2.55
CA ASN A 82 -6.17 -5.34 2.14
C ASN A 82 -6.19 -6.46 1.09
N SER A 83 -7.05 -7.44 1.32
CA SER A 83 -7.36 -8.50 0.36
C SER A 83 -8.87 -8.66 0.25
N PRO A 84 -9.38 -9.16 -0.89
CA PRO A 84 -10.77 -9.52 -0.99
C PRO A 84 -11.17 -10.49 0.11
N MET A 85 -12.30 -10.21 0.76
CA MET A 85 -12.84 -11.02 1.85
C MET A 85 -14.28 -11.42 1.54
N GLN A 86 -14.57 -12.72 1.46
CA GLN A 86 -15.94 -13.22 1.30
C GLN A 86 -16.53 -13.76 2.60
N CYS A 87 -15.70 -14.34 3.46
CA CYS A 87 -16.17 -14.99 4.69
C CYS A 87 -16.25 -14.04 5.90
N MET A 88 -16.10 -12.74 5.72
CA MET A 88 -16.17 -11.75 6.80
C MET A 88 -15.20 -12.06 7.95
N MET A 89 -13.92 -12.21 7.66
CA MET A 89 -12.83 -12.47 8.62
C MET A 89 -12.92 -13.82 9.39
N LYS A 90 -13.56 -14.81 8.77
CA LYS A 90 -13.69 -16.15 9.40
C LYS A 90 -12.58 -17.12 9.00
N GLU A 91 -11.61 -16.70 8.21
CA GLU A 91 -10.49 -17.52 7.72
C GLU A 91 -10.91 -18.81 6.98
N ILE A 92 -12.10 -18.80 6.34
CA ILE A 92 -12.68 -19.97 5.70
C ILE A 92 -12.54 -19.95 4.18
N CYS A 93 -12.78 -18.78 3.51
CA CYS A 93 -12.83 -18.74 2.06
C CYS A 93 -11.45 -18.80 1.39
N GLY A 94 -10.37 -18.57 2.10
CA GLY A 94 -9.00 -18.60 1.58
C GLY A 94 -8.64 -17.43 0.64
N GLN A 95 -9.56 -16.52 0.32
CA GLN A 95 -9.26 -15.42 -0.62
C GLN A 95 -8.23 -14.44 -0.11
N CYS A 96 -8.19 -14.22 1.20
CA CYS A 96 -7.25 -13.33 1.85
C CYS A 96 -5.94 -14.01 2.28
N ILE A 97 -5.74 -15.29 1.92
CA ILE A 97 -4.51 -16.00 2.29
C ILE A 97 -3.30 -15.41 1.54
N GLN A 98 -2.20 -15.23 2.25
CA GLN A 98 -0.97 -14.68 1.73
C GLN A 98 0.22 -15.51 2.15
N GLU A 99 1.18 -15.66 1.24
CA GLU A 99 2.46 -16.29 1.52
C GLU A 99 3.39 -15.28 2.20
N HIS A 100 3.99 -15.72 3.27
CA HIS A 100 5.06 -15.03 3.98
C HIS A 100 6.33 -15.86 3.95
N PHE A 101 7.46 -15.19 4.12
CA PHE A 101 8.75 -15.82 4.37
C PHE A 101 9.21 -15.50 5.79
N ASP A 102 9.68 -16.49 6.50
CA ASP A 102 10.43 -16.24 7.73
C ASP A 102 11.73 -15.53 7.40
N ILE A 103 12.03 -14.44 8.11
CA ILE A 103 13.21 -13.59 7.81
C ILE A 103 14.53 -14.31 8.11
N VAL A 104 14.50 -15.23 9.06
CA VAL A 104 15.72 -15.93 9.54
C VAL A 104 15.94 -17.24 8.79
N THR A 105 14.87 -18.05 8.68
CA THR A 105 14.97 -19.40 8.09
C THR A 105 14.65 -19.42 6.60
N GLY A 106 13.96 -18.39 6.07
CA GLY A 106 13.43 -18.38 4.71
C GLY A 106 12.25 -19.34 4.50
N GLU A 107 11.76 -19.98 5.56
CA GLU A 107 10.63 -20.91 5.49
C GLU A 107 9.35 -20.18 5.08
N LYS A 108 8.57 -20.84 4.23
CA LYS A 108 7.28 -20.33 3.79
C LYS A 108 6.21 -20.57 4.84
N THR A 109 5.49 -19.52 5.17
CA THR A 109 4.31 -19.57 6.04
C THR A 109 3.14 -18.90 5.33
N TYR A 110 1.93 -19.11 5.83
CA TYR A 110 0.73 -18.53 5.26
C TYR A 110 -0.08 -17.84 6.35
N VAL A 111 -0.55 -16.64 6.04
CA VAL A 111 -1.39 -15.84 6.93
C VAL A 111 -2.69 -15.45 6.25
N PHE A 112 -3.75 -15.31 7.01
CA PHE A 112 -5.01 -14.75 6.55
C PHE A 112 -5.02 -13.25 6.84
N SER A 113 -4.88 -12.42 5.81
CA SER A 113 -4.79 -10.97 5.97
C SER A 113 -6.08 -10.33 6.49
N CYS A 114 -7.22 -11.00 6.33
CA CYS A 114 -8.48 -10.51 6.90
C CYS A 114 -8.47 -10.45 8.44
N PHE A 115 -7.73 -11.33 9.09
CA PHE A 115 -7.55 -11.37 10.53
C PHE A 115 -6.23 -10.71 10.97
N ASN A 116 -5.16 -10.93 10.19
CA ASN A 116 -3.82 -10.35 10.43
C ASN A 116 -3.57 -9.22 9.45
N GLN A 117 -4.23 -8.07 9.66
CA GLN A 117 -4.13 -6.93 8.76
C GLN A 117 -2.75 -6.27 8.80
N ASP A 118 -2.18 -6.11 9.98
CA ASP A 118 -0.87 -5.49 10.18
C ASP A 118 0.23 -6.54 10.06
N GLN A 119 0.85 -6.59 8.89
CA GLN A 119 1.87 -7.59 8.56
C GLN A 119 3.25 -6.96 8.47
N ARG A 120 4.28 -7.66 8.97
CA ARG A 120 5.65 -7.20 8.82
C ARG A 120 6.03 -7.18 7.34
N LEU A 121 6.43 -6.01 6.85
CA LEU A 121 6.76 -5.82 5.41
C LEU A 121 7.88 -6.76 4.93
N ASP A 122 8.80 -7.11 5.81
CA ASP A 122 9.92 -8.00 5.47
C ASP A 122 9.51 -9.46 5.24
N CYS A 123 8.35 -9.85 5.76
CA CYS A 123 7.84 -11.22 5.62
C CYS A 123 6.96 -11.40 4.39
N VAL A 124 6.36 -10.34 3.86
CA VAL A 124 5.35 -10.43 2.81
C VAL A 124 5.94 -10.81 1.47
N ASN A 125 5.38 -11.84 0.83
CA ASN A 125 5.64 -12.13 -0.58
C ASN A 125 4.88 -11.16 -1.49
N PHE A 126 5.43 -9.97 -1.74
CA PHE A 126 4.80 -8.97 -2.62
C PHE A 126 4.58 -9.43 -4.07
N PRO A 127 5.50 -10.16 -4.72
CA PRO A 127 5.24 -10.72 -6.04
C PRO A 127 4.02 -11.66 -6.07
N GLY A 128 3.89 -12.54 -5.08
CA GLY A 128 2.75 -13.44 -4.93
C GLY A 128 1.45 -12.68 -4.66
N LEU A 129 1.48 -11.68 -3.79
CA LEU A 129 0.36 -10.79 -3.52
C LEU A 129 -0.10 -10.06 -4.78
N ASN A 130 0.82 -9.45 -5.53
CA ASN A 130 0.51 -8.76 -6.78
C ASN A 130 -0.12 -9.68 -7.83
N ALA A 131 0.39 -10.91 -7.96
CA ALA A 131 -0.16 -11.90 -8.89
C ALA A 131 -1.61 -12.26 -8.52
N ARG A 132 -1.92 -12.42 -7.24
CA ARG A 132 -3.29 -12.69 -6.75
C ARG A 132 -4.23 -11.50 -6.97
N LEU A 133 -3.81 -10.30 -6.65
CA LEU A 133 -4.61 -9.09 -6.85
C LEU A 133 -4.95 -8.86 -8.32
N LYS A 134 -4.04 -9.19 -9.24
CA LYS A 134 -4.30 -9.11 -10.68
C LYS A 134 -5.41 -10.06 -11.14
N GLN A 135 -5.55 -11.23 -10.53
CA GLN A 135 -6.65 -12.15 -10.86
C GLN A 135 -8.01 -11.55 -10.50
N ASN A 136 -8.10 -10.91 -9.32
CA ASN A 136 -9.32 -10.21 -8.91
C ASN A 136 -9.66 -9.01 -9.82
N THR A 137 -8.65 -8.28 -10.28
CA THR A 137 -8.83 -7.14 -11.19
C THR A 137 -9.51 -7.52 -12.50
N VAL A 138 -9.27 -8.71 -13.03
CA VAL A 138 -9.95 -9.20 -14.24
C VAL A 138 -11.46 -9.37 -13.96
N GLN A 139 -11.82 -9.98 -12.84
CA GLN A 139 -13.21 -10.17 -12.44
C GLN A 139 -13.94 -8.81 -12.22
N GLU A 140 -13.29 -7.87 -11.57
CA GLU A 140 -13.84 -6.52 -11.36
C GLU A 140 -14.09 -5.79 -12.68
N LYS A 141 -13.15 -5.87 -13.63
CA LYS A 141 -13.30 -5.28 -14.96
C LYS A 141 -14.45 -5.90 -15.74
N LEU A 142 -14.58 -7.24 -15.73
CA LEU A 142 -15.68 -7.94 -16.38
C LEU A 142 -17.02 -7.56 -15.75
N THR A 143 -17.09 -7.47 -14.43
CA THR A 143 -18.30 -7.04 -13.71
C THR A 143 -18.65 -5.58 -14.07
N ALA A 144 -17.69 -4.67 -14.10
CA ALA A 144 -17.94 -3.29 -14.50
C ALA A 144 -18.44 -3.17 -15.95
N GLN A 145 -17.85 -3.92 -16.87
CA GLN A 145 -18.31 -3.98 -18.27
C GLN A 145 -19.73 -4.55 -18.39
N TRP A 146 -20.03 -5.58 -17.61
CA TRP A 146 -21.36 -6.17 -17.58
C TRP A 146 -22.40 -5.19 -17.03
N ILE A 147 -22.11 -4.48 -15.95
CA ILE A 147 -23.00 -3.46 -15.39
C ILE A 147 -23.23 -2.34 -16.42
N ALA A 148 -22.17 -1.84 -17.06
CA ALA A 148 -22.30 -0.81 -18.12
C ALA A 148 -23.20 -1.30 -19.26
N HIS A 149 -22.99 -2.52 -19.73
CA HIS A 149 -23.83 -3.13 -20.78
C HIS A 149 -25.30 -3.27 -20.36
N CYS A 150 -25.57 -3.65 -19.10
CA CYS A 150 -26.95 -3.73 -18.59
C CYS A 150 -27.61 -2.36 -18.55
N LEU A 151 -26.91 -1.32 -18.07
CA LEU A 151 -27.43 0.04 -18.02
C LEU A 151 -27.75 0.58 -19.42
N GLU A 152 -26.86 0.41 -20.38
CA GLU A 152 -27.13 0.79 -21.78
C GLU A 152 -28.38 0.11 -22.36
N ARG A 153 -28.64 -1.14 -21.99
CA ARG A 153 -29.83 -1.87 -22.43
C ARG A 153 -31.10 -1.36 -21.76
N ASP A 154 -31.03 -1.02 -20.48
CA ASP A 154 -32.18 -0.47 -19.76
C ASP A 154 -32.57 0.91 -20.30
N ASP A 155 -31.61 1.76 -20.65
CA ASP A 155 -31.86 3.04 -21.31
C ASP A 155 -32.55 2.85 -22.69
N MET A 156 -32.18 1.82 -23.44
CA MET A 156 -32.86 1.48 -24.70
C MET A 156 -34.29 0.94 -24.50
N ILE A 157 -34.57 0.27 -23.39
CA ILE A 157 -35.89 -0.29 -23.08
C ILE A 157 -36.81 0.79 -22.51
N THR A 158 -36.31 1.71 -21.70
CA THR A 158 -37.11 2.74 -21.03
C THR A 158 -37.40 3.97 -21.90
N GLY A 159 -36.74 4.08 -23.07
CA GLY A 159 -37.00 5.14 -24.04
C GLY A 159 -36.75 6.55 -23.49
N ALA A 160 -35.87 6.68 -22.52
CA ALA A 160 -35.46 7.97 -21.97
C ALA A 160 -34.58 8.69 -22.99
N SER A 161 -35.19 9.42 -23.91
CA SER A 161 -34.56 10.40 -24.80
C SER A 161 -34.85 11.79 -24.26
#